data_d9e7c918a109f2ccbe9ffc212273fd8b
#
_entry.id   d9e7c918a109f2ccbe9ffc212273fd8b
#
_cell.length_a   1.000
_cell.length_b   1.000
_cell.length_c   1.000
_cell.angle_alpha   90.00
_cell.angle_beta   90.00
_cell.angle_gamma   90.00
#
_symmetry.space_group_name_H-M   'P 1'
#
loop_
_entity.id
_entity.type
_entity.pdbx_description
1 polymer ?
#
loop_
_entity_poly.entity_id
_entity_poly.type
_entity_poly.pdbx_seq_one_letter_code
_entity_poly.pdbx_strand_id
1 'polypeptide(L)'
;MTDEAQIIERIGQAEVAITNKTPITASIMKACPNLKLVSVLATGYNIIDLDYATQNGITVCNVPAYSTDSTSQFAIALLLEMTNNVGVHNASVHSGDWQNSKDFAY
;
A
#
# COMPACT_ATOMS: atom_id res chain seq x y z
N MET A 1 15.48 3.99 -4.81
CA MET A 1 15.25 3.11 -3.63
C MET A 1 16.26 3.55 -2.59
N THR A 2 15.88 3.72 -1.34
CA THR A 2 16.79 4.14 -0.28
C THR A 2 17.78 3.00 -0.02
N ASP A 3 19.05 3.32 -0.04
CA ASP A 3 20.11 2.34 0.18
C ASP A 3 20.24 2.01 1.69
N GLU A 4 20.82 0.86 2.02
CA GLU A 4 20.91 0.35 3.39
C GLU A 4 21.67 1.31 4.32
N ALA A 5 22.76 1.89 3.85
CA ALA A 5 23.56 2.84 4.61
C ALA A 5 22.74 4.10 4.99
N GLN A 6 21.91 4.59 4.05
CA GLN A 6 21.02 5.72 4.29
C GLN A 6 19.89 5.38 5.28
N ILE A 7 19.41 4.12 5.27
CA ILE A 7 18.39 3.67 6.23
C ILE A 7 18.98 3.65 7.64
N ILE A 8 20.16 3.07 7.79
CA ILE A 8 20.89 3.01 9.06
C ILE A 8 21.16 4.43 9.59
N GLU A 9 21.65 5.33 8.75
CA GLU A 9 21.90 6.72 9.12
C GLU A 9 20.63 7.42 9.60
N ARG A 10 19.49 7.22 8.91
CA ARG A 10 18.21 7.84 9.28
C ARG A 10 17.61 7.29 10.56
N ILE A 11 17.75 6.00 10.82
CA ILE A 11 17.34 5.39 12.10
C ILE A 11 18.26 5.87 13.20
N GLY A 12 19.57 5.84 13.00
CA GLY A 12 20.58 6.31 13.93
C GLY A 12 20.40 5.72 15.33
N GLN A 13 20.12 6.58 16.31
CA GLN A 13 19.93 6.21 17.72
C GLN A 13 18.44 6.11 18.12
N ALA A 14 17.52 6.13 17.16
CA ALA A 14 16.09 6.07 17.46
C ALA A 14 15.68 4.72 18.05
N GLU A 15 14.75 4.75 18.99
CA GLU A 15 14.15 3.55 19.57
C GLU A 15 12.95 3.04 18.76
N VAL A 16 12.36 3.90 17.92
CA VAL A 16 11.19 3.60 17.11
C VAL A 16 11.45 3.97 15.66
N ALA A 17 11.20 3.04 14.75
CA ALA A 17 11.20 3.30 13.32
C ALA A 17 9.79 3.14 12.75
N ILE A 18 9.36 4.11 11.92
CA ILE A 18 8.10 4.05 11.19
C ILE A 18 8.43 3.93 9.71
N THR A 19 7.91 2.90 9.07
CA THR A 19 8.16 2.64 7.65
C THR A 19 6.87 2.27 6.92
N ASN A 20 6.87 2.41 5.59
CA ASN A 20 5.80 1.88 4.74
C ASN A 20 6.33 0.84 3.74
N LYS A 21 7.31 1.24 2.92
CA LYS A 21 7.87 0.39 1.85
C LYS A 21 9.38 0.16 1.99
N THR A 22 10.04 0.87 2.89
CA THR A 22 11.48 0.72 3.12
C THR A 22 11.76 -0.56 3.90
N PRO A 23 12.57 -1.48 3.39
CA PRO A 23 12.90 -2.71 4.09
C PRO A 23 13.69 -2.43 5.37
N ILE A 24 13.39 -3.17 6.44
CA ILE A 24 14.17 -3.20 7.68
C ILE A 24 14.66 -4.64 7.87
N THR A 25 15.86 -4.86 7.36
CA THR A 25 16.52 -6.18 7.37
C THR A 25 17.21 -6.46 8.69
N ALA A 26 17.64 -7.71 8.89
CA ALA A 26 18.46 -8.10 10.05
C ALA A 26 19.74 -7.26 10.17
N SER A 27 20.41 -6.96 9.04
CA SER A 27 21.62 -6.12 9.03
C SER A 27 21.35 -4.70 9.50
N ILE A 28 20.24 -4.09 9.07
CA ILE A 28 19.81 -2.77 9.52
C ILE A 28 19.50 -2.77 11.01
N MET A 29 18.72 -3.73 11.49
CA MET A 29 18.38 -3.84 12.91
C MET A 29 19.61 -4.06 13.78
N LYS A 30 20.56 -4.89 13.32
CA LYS A 30 21.84 -5.11 14.00
C LYS A 30 22.69 -3.85 14.08
N ALA A 31 22.66 -2.99 13.05
CA ALA A 31 23.39 -1.73 13.03
C ALA A 31 22.72 -0.63 13.89
N CYS A 32 21.44 -0.83 14.28
CA CYS A 32 20.67 0.13 15.07
C CYS A 32 20.29 -0.48 16.45
N PRO A 33 21.24 -0.62 17.39
CA PRO A 33 21.06 -1.41 18.63
C PRO A 33 20.04 -0.81 19.60
N ASN A 34 19.66 0.45 19.43
CA ASN A 34 18.64 1.10 20.27
C ASN A 34 17.21 0.86 19.78
N LEU A 35 17.04 0.28 18.58
CA LEU A 35 15.73 0.07 17.97
C LEU A 35 14.93 -0.98 18.76
N LYS A 36 13.75 -0.60 19.25
CA LYS A 36 12.84 -1.42 20.05
C LYS A 36 11.52 -1.71 19.37
N LEU A 37 11.11 -0.84 18.44
CA LEU A 37 9.83 -0.96 17.76
C LEU A 37 9.93 -0.54 16.29
N VAL A 38 9.34 -1.36 15.42
CA VAL A 38 9.14 -1.03 14.01
C VAL A 38 7.64 -1.00 13.73
N SER A 39 7.12 0.15 13.32
CA SER A 39 5.72 0.32 12.92
C SER A 39 5.62 0.39 11.40
N VAL A 40 4.91 -0.57 10.79
CA VAL A 40 4.69 -0.61 9.35
C VAL A 40 3.34 0.02 9.03
N LEU A 41 3.33 1.13 8.29
CA LEU A 41 2.12 1.85 7.87
C LEU A 41 1.46 1.16 6.66
N ALA A 42 1.30 -0.15 6.73
CA ALA A 42 0.71 -0.99 5.70
C ALA A 42 0.19 -2.30 6.31
N THR A 43 -0.64 -3.01 5.55
CA THR A 43 -1.07 -4.37 5.92
C THR A 43 0.07 -5.37 5.77
N GLY A 44 0.81 -5.32 4.64
CA GLY A 44 1.95 -6.20 4.38
C GLY A 44 3.17 -5.80 5.19
N TYR A 45 3.82 -6.77 5.82
CA TYR A 45 5.01 -6.61 6.66
C TYR A 45 6.20 -7.46 6.19
N ASN A 46 6.12 -8.05 5.01
CA ASN A 46 7.17 -8.88 4.41
C ASN A 46 8.49 -8.15 4.13
N ILE A 47 8.51 -6.83 4.32
CA ILE A 47 9.71 -5.98 4.23
C ILE A 47 10.52 -5.99 5.54
N ILE A 48 10.03 -6.62 6.60
CA ILE A 48 10.69 -6.69 7.90
C ILE A 48 11.19 -8.12 8.14
N ASP A 49 12.42 -8.27 8.61
CA ASP A 49 12.94 -9.55 9.08
C ASP A 49 12.37 -9.86 10.48
N LEU A 50 11.23 -10.56 10.49
CA LEU A 50 10.53 -10.89 11.73
C LEU A 50 11.28 -11.86 12.62
N ASP A 51 12.05 -12.77 12.03
CA ASP A 51 12.81 -13.76 12.79
C ASP A 51 13.89 -13.07 13.62
N TYR A 52 14.63 -12.17 12.98
CA TYR A 52 15.63 -11.37 13.68
C TYR A 52 14.99 -10.44 14.73
N ALA A 53 13.90 -9.76 14.38
CA ALA A 53 13.19 -8.87 15.31
C ALA A 53 12.76 -9.62 16.57
N THR A 54 12.12 -10.79 16.41
CA THR A 54 11.64 -11.61 17.52
C THR A 54 12.79 -12.09 18.41
N GLN A 55 13.88 -12.58 17.83
CA GLN A 55 15.04 -13.06 18.58
C GLN A 55 15.74 -11.95 19.36
N ASN A 56 15.62 -10.69 18.91
CA ASN A 56 16.30 -9.56 19.53
C ASN A 56 15.35 -8.61 20.30
N GLY A 57 14.11 -9.05 20.56
CA GLY A 57 13.15 -8.29 21.36
C GLY A 57 12.66 -6.99 20.74
N ILE A 58 12.72 -6.89 19.38
CA ILE A 58 12.19 -5.75 18.64
C ILE A 58 10.73 -6.02 18.31
N THR A 59 9.84 -5.17 18.80
CA THR A 59 8.41 -5.27 18.51
C THR A 59 8.11 -4.81 17.09
N VAL A 60 7.33 -5.59 16.33
CA VAL A 60 6.86 -5.19 14.99
C VAL A 60 5.36 -5.12 14.99
N CYS A 61 4.80 -4.02 14.50
CA CYS A 61 3.36 -3.85 14.31
C CYS A 61 3.05 -3.33 12.92
N ASN A 62 1.85 -3.65 12.45
CA ASN A 62 1.31 -3.23 11.15
C ASN A 62 -0.13 -2.70 11.30
N VAL A 63 -0.76 -2.30 10.20
CA VAL A 63 -2.17 -1.89 10.15
C VAL A 63 -2.95 -2.91 9.33
N PRO A 64 -3.53 -3.94 9.96
CA PRO A 64 -4.21 -5.00 9.23
C PRO A 64 -5.52 -4.51 8.61
N ALA A 65 -5.83 -5.02 7.41
CA ALA A 65 -7.13 -4.93 6.74
C ALA A 65 -7.73 -3.52 6.51
N TYR A 66 -6.95 -2.44 6.65
CA TYR A 66 -7.48 -1.07 6.56
C TYR A 66 -8.02 -0.70 5.16
N SER A 67 -7.57 -1.36 4.11
CA SER A 67 -7.92 -1.05 2.72
C SER A 67 -8.69 -2.16 2.01
N THR A 68 -9.05 -3.24 2.70
CA THR A 68 -9.69 -4.42 2.10
C THR A 68 -10.98 -4.05 1.36
N ASP A 69 -11.88 -3.34 2.03
CA ASP A 69 -13.17 -2.96 1.46
C ASP A 69 -12.99 -1.99 0.29
N SER A 70 -12.17 -0.96 0.45
CA SER A 70 -11.91 0.02 -0.61
C SER A 70 -11.27 -0.62 -1.84
N THR A 71 -10.30 -1.51 -1.65
CA THR A 71 -9.62 -2.21 -2.74
C THR A 71 -10.58 -3.14 -3.48
N SER A 72 -11.39 -3.90 -2.73
CA SER A 72 -12.39 -4.81 -3.30
C SER A 72 -13.46 -4.05 -4.07
N GLN A 73 -13.98 -2.96 -3.50
CA GLN A 73 -14.96 -2.10 -4.15
C GLN A 73 -14.42 -1.51 -5.45
N PHE A 74 -13.16 -1.04 -5.43
CA PHE A 74 -12.53 -0.47 -6.63
C PHE A 74 -12.30 -1.52 -7.72
N ALA A 75 -11.92 -2.74 -7.36
CA ALA A 75 -11.80 -3.86 -8.31
C ALA A 75 -13.13 -4.17 -9.00
N ILE A 76 -14.23 -4.21 -8.24
CA ILE A 76 -15.57 -4.40 -8.80
C ILE A 76 -16.00 -3.20 -9.67
N ALA A 77 -15.69 -1.98 -9.25
CA ALA A 77 -15.99 -0.78 -10.04
C ALA A 77 -15.29 -0.80 -11.41
N LEU A 78 -14.01 -1.21 -11.45
CA LEU A 78 -13.28 -1.39 -12.70
C LEU A 78 -13.89 -2.49 -13.59
N LEU A 79 -14.28 -3.61 -13.00
CA LEU A 79 -14.95 -4.68 -13.72
C LEU A 79 -16.27 -4.20 -14.35
N LEU A 80 -17.07 -3.48 -13.58
CA LEU A 80 -18.35 -2.93 -14.07
C LEU A 80 -18.14 -1.86 -15.13
N GLU A 81 -17.12 -1.02 -15.01
CA GLU A 81 -16.75 -0.07 -16.07
C GLU A 81 -16.37 -0.78 -17.37
N MET A 82 -15.55 -1.82 -17.29
CA MET A 82 -15.14 -2.61 -18.46
C MET A 82 -16.29 -3.34 -19.15
N THR A 83 -17.29 -3.78 -18.39
CA THR A 83 -18.41 -4.55 -18.94
C THR A 83 -19.60 -3.68 -19.37
N ASN A 84 -19.79 -2.53 -18.75
CA ASN A 84 -20.94 -1.67 -18.98
C ASN A 84 -20.61 -0.33 -19.64
N ASN A 85 -19.33 -0.02 -19.87
CA ASN A 85 -18.87 1.20 -20.54
C ASN A 85 -19.48 2.50 -19.97
N VAL A 86 -19.60 2.60 -18.64
CA VAL A 86 -20.29 3.72 -17.96
C VAL A 86 -19.71 5.08 -18.36
N GLY A 87 -18.38 5.17 -18.48
CA GLY A 87 -17.70 6.38 -18.94
C GLY A 87 -18.07 6.78 -20.36
N VAL A 88 -18.18 5.82 -21.27
CA VAL A 88 -18.62 6.05 -22.67
C VAL A 88 -20.06 6.56 -22.71
N HIS A 89 -20.97 5.90 -22.01
CA HIS A 89 -22.36 6.33 -21.92
C HIS A 89 -22.51 7.72 -21.30
N ASN A 90 -21.78 8.00 -20.22
CA ASN A 90 -21.76 9.32 -19.62
C ASN A 90 -21.29 10.40 -20.61
N ALA A 91 -20.20 10.15 -21.33
CA ALA A 91 -19.69 11.09 -22.36
C ALA A 91 -20.70 11.30 -23.46
N SER A 92 -21.36 10.24 -23.93
CA SER A 92 -22.41 10.28 -25.00
C SER A 92 -23.63 11.13 -24.59
N VAL A 93 -24.05 11.04 -23.32
CA VAL A 93 -25.14 11.92 -22.82
C VAL A 93 -24.71 13.39 -22.85
N HIS A 94 -23.50 13.70 -22.40
CA HIS A 94 -23.01 15.08 -22.36
C HIS A 94 -22.71 15.67 -23.72
N SER A 95 -22.32 14.87 -24.71
CA SER A 95 -22.12 15.31 -26.11
C SER A 95 -23.40 15.43 -26.88
N GLY A 96 -24.54 14.89 -26.42
CA GLY A 96 -25.81 14.82 -27.12
C GLY A 96 -25.94 13.63 -28.05
N ASP A 97 -24.98 12.73 -28.13
CA ASP A 97 -24.99 11.55 -28.99
C ASP A 97 -26.12 10.60 -28.60
N TRP A 98 -26.35 10.45 -27.30
CA TRP A 98 -27.42 9.58 -26.80
C TRP A 98 -28.79 9.97 -27.28
N GLN A 99 -29.15 11.26 -27.24
CA GLN A 99 -30.47 11.75 -27.70
C GLN A 99 -30.63 11.69 -29.23
N ASN A 100 -29.53 11.64 -29.98
CA ASN A 100 -29.50 11.56 -31.42
C ASN A 100 -29.32 10.12 -31.94
N SER A 101 -29.15 9.15 -31.03
CA SER A 101 -29.01 7.73 -31.39
C SER A 101 -30.27 7.21 -32.04
N LYS A 102 -30.12 6.42 -33.10
CA LYS A 102 -31.23 5.74 -33.80
C LYS A 102 -31.66 4.47 -33.06
N ASP A 103 -30.79 3.94 -32.23
CA ASP A 103 -31.02 2.71 -31.51
C ASP A 103 -31.40 2.99 -30.04
N PHE A 104 -32.27 2.16 -29.50
CA PHE A 104 -32.73 2.22 -28.13
C PHE A 104 -31.61 1.85 -27.11
N ALA A 105 -30.72 0.99 -27.52
CA ALA A 105 -29.59 0.55 -26.71
C ALA A 105 -28.30 0.51 -27.53
N TYR A 106 -27.16 0.79 -26.93
CA TYR A 106 -25.86 0.74 -27.55
C TYR A 106 -24.74 0.56 -26.51
#